data_0d91e7405d97e24dc756ff6ec4b39832
#
_entry.id   0d91e7405d97e24dc756ff6ec4b39832
#
_cell.length_a   1.000
_cell.length_b   1.000
_cell.length_c   1.000
_cell.angle_alpha   90.00
_cell.angle_beta   90.00
_cell.angle_gamma   90.00
#
_symmetry.space_group_name_H-M   'P 1'
#
loop_
_entity.id
_entity.type
_entity.pdbx_description
1 polymer ?
#
loop_
_entity_poly.entity_id
_entity_poly.type
_entity_poly.pdbx_seq_one_letter_code
_entity_poly.pdbx_strand_id
1 'polypeptide(L)'
;PNPDEDELRQIPEIVLSEKCPELYERMWFTIETILKPVIFSCYHKYAHDIGSVQIANYNPKDKQKGAWHHDESADISIVVPLNTGEYKGGGTEFMHRGIVKPLPTGHALMFPSQTSMHRGLAVESGERYLLVFWLFDRSRAIEIYENMPD
;
A
#
# COMPACT_ATOMS: atom_id res chain seq x y z
N PRO A 1 0.64 23.76 19.86
CA PRO A 1 0.61 22.42 19.34
C PRO A 1 1.23 22.48 17.95
N ASN A 2 2.28 21.69 17.76
CA ASN A 2 2.98 21.58 16.48
C ASN A 2 2.06 20.82 15.51
N PRO A 3 1.70 21.38 14.34
CA PRO A 3 0.81 20.70 13.41
C PRO A 3 1.37 19.37 12.90
N ASP A 4 2.68 19.16 13.04
CA ASP A 4 3.37 17.95 12.60
C ASP A 4 3.21 16.75 13.57
N GLU A 5 2.79 16.96 14.82
CA GLU A 5 2.61 15.88 15.79
C GLU A 5 1.33 15.03 15.53
N ASP A 6 0.31 15.62 14.92
CA ASP A 6 -0.91 14.88 14.55
C ASP A 6 -0.72 14.04 13.26
N GLU A 7 0.32 14.29 12.47
CA GLU A 7 0.65 13.54 11.25
C GLU A 7 1.43 12.23 11.53
N LEU A 8 2.00 12.07 12.72
CA LEU A 8 2.85 10.93 13.09
C LEU A 8 2.09 9.72 13.64
N ARG A 9 0.76 9.76 13.75
CA ARG A 9 -0.01 8.58 14.16
C ARG A 9 -0.05 7.57 13.03
N GLN A 10 0.65 6.47 13.22
CA GLN A 10 0.59 5.33 12.32
C GLN A 10 -0.85 4.81 12.23
N ILE A 11 -1.29 4.57 11.00
CA ILE A 11 -2.54 3.89 10.73
C ILE A 11 -2.43 2.47 11.29
N PRO A 12 -3.40 1.99 12.09
CA PRO A 12 -3.39 0.61 12.57
C PRO A 12 -3.29 -0.37 11.41
N GLU A 13 -2.30 -1.24 11.47
CA GLU A 13 -2.04 -2.22 10.43
C GLU A 13 -1.65 -3.57 10.99
N ILE A 14 -1.97 -4.62 10.25
CA ILE A 14 -1.64 -6.00 10.56
C ILE A 14 -0.77 -6.55 9.43
N VAL A 15 0.45 -6.95 9.76
CA VAL A 15 1.35 -7.65 8.82
C VAL A 15 0.89 -9.11 8.73
N LEU A 16 0.47 -9.54 7.54
CA LEU A 16 -0.14 -10.88 7.36
C LEU A 16 0.84 -12.02 7.61
N SER A 17 2.10 -11.87 7.22
CA SER A 17 3.12 -12.90 7.47
C SER A 17 3.31 -13.22 8.96
N GLU A 18 3.05 -12.23 9.84
CA GLU A 18 3.20 -12.38 11.29
C GLU A 18 1.93 -12.85 11.98
N LYS A 19 0.77 -12.33 11.55
CA LYS A 19 -0.50 -12.51 12.24
C LYS A 19 -1.41 -13.55 11.62
N CYS A 20 -1.25 -13.83 10.34
CA CYS A 20 -2.07 -14.79 9.61
C CYS A 20 -1.26 -15.46 8.48
N PRO A 21 -0.27 -16.32 8.82
CA PRO A 21 0.62 -16.94 7.84
C PRO A 21 -0.11 -17.72 6.74
N GLU A 22 -1.19 -18.43 7.09
CA GLU A 22 -1.97 -19.20 6.12
C GLU A 22 -2.62 -18.29 5.04
N LEU A 23 -3.11 -17.12 5.44
CA LEU A 23 -3.64 -16.14 4.49
C LEU A 23 -2.51 -15.54 3.65
N TYR A 24 -1.37 -15.26 4.27
CA TYR A 24 -0.19 -14.77 3.57
C TYR A 24 0.27 -15.75 2.48
N GLU A 25 0.32 -17.04 2.76
CA GLU A 25 0.66 -18.07 1.77
C GLU A 25 -0.33 -18.10 0.59
N ARG A 26 -1.62 -17.92 0.87
CA ARG A 26 -2.65 -17.82 -0.18
C ARG A 26 -2.45 -16.58 -1.08
N MET A 27 -1.95 -15.49 -0.52
CA MET A 27 -1.65 -14.28 -1.30
C MET A 27 -0.51 -14.52 -2.29
N TRP A 28 0.44 -15.41 -1.98
CA TRP A 28 1.50 -15.81 -2.90
C TRP A 28 0.96 -16.27 -4.25
N PHE A 29 -0.07 -17.11 -4.25
CA PHE A 29 -0.68 -17.55 -5.49
C PHE A 29 -1.21 -16.38 -6.32
N THR A 30 -1.90 -15.45 -5.67
CA THR A 30 -2.43 -14.23 -6.33
C THR A 30 -1.30 -13.36 -6.88
N ILE A 31 -0.22 -13.21 -6.12
CA ILE A 31 0.94 -12.42 -6.53
C ILE A 31 1.61 -13.05 -7.75
N GLU A 32 1.91 -14.34 -7.70
CA GLU A 32 2.59 -15.05 -8.79
C GLU A 32 1.75 -15.13 -10.07
N THR A 33 0.45 -15.39 -9.94
CA THR A 33 -0.40 -15.70 -11.10
C THR A 33 -1.11 -14.48 -11.68
N ILE A 34 -1.32 -13.43 -10.89
CA ILE A 34 -2.09 -12.25 -11.30
C ILE A 34 -1.23 -10.98 -11.23
N LEU A 35 -0.67 -10.66 -10.06
CA LEU A 35 -0.05 -9.36 -9.87
C LEU A 35 1.26 -9.21 -10.64
N LYS A 36 2.14 -10.19 -10.61
CA LYS A 36 3.42 -10.14 -11.35
C LYS A 36 3.24 -9.98 -12.85
N PRO A 37 2.38 -10.75 -13.54
CA PRO A 37 2.11 -10.53 -14.96
C PRO A 37 1.57 -9.14 -15.28
N VAL A 38 0.66 -8.61 -14.45
CA VAL A 38 0.10 -7.27 -14.63
C VAL A 38 1.16 -6.19 -14.40
N ILE A 39 1.98 -6.31 -13.35
CA ILE A 39 3.08 -5.40 -13.06
C ILE A 39 4.06 -5.36 -14.23
N PHE A 40 4.44 -6.53 -14.73
CA PHE A 40 5.33 -6.61 -15.88
C PHE A 40 4.73 -5.92 -17.12
N SER A 41 3.45 -6.18 -17.40
CA SER A 41 2.77 -5.58 -18.56
C SER A 41 2.61 -4.05 -18.45
N CYS A 42 2.36 -3.54 -17.25
CA CYS A 42 2.10 -2.10 -17.04
C CYS A 42 3.36 -1.28 -16.80
N TYR A 43 4.37 -1.85 -16.13
CA TYR A 43 5.53 -1.10 -15.62
C TYR A 43 6.86 -1.65 -16.12
N HIS A 44 6.87 -2.78 -16.86
CA HIS A 44 8.08 -3.49 -17.29
C HIS A 44 9.03 -3.81 -16.14
N LYS A 45 8.48 -4.07 -14.95
CA LYS A 45 9.21 -4.42 -13.73
C LYS A 45 8.95 -5.87 -13.35
N TYR A 46 10.01 -6.54 -12.90
CA TYR A 46 9.93 -7.89 -12.35
C TYR A 46 9.77 -7.78 -10.83
N ALA A 47 8.53 -7.75 -10.36
CA ALA A 47 8.25 -7.80 -8.93
C ALA A 47 8.48 -9.23 -8.41
N HIS A 48 9.71 -9.56 -8.05
CA HIS A 48 10.10 -10.90 -7.64
C HIS A 48 9.89 -11.18 -6.16
N ASP A 49 10.00 -10.15 -5.33
CA ASP A 49 9.93 -10.31 -3.88
C ASP A 49 8.77 -9.52 -3.28
N ILE A 50 8.17 -10.09 -2.24
CA ILE A 50 7.18 -9.42 -1.43
C ILE A 50 7.90 -8.76 -0.26
N GLY A 51 7.83 -7.45 -0.19
CA GLY A 51 8.30 -6.71 0.97
C GLY A 51 7.37 -6.90 2.16
N SER A 52 6.08 -6.63 1.93
CA SER A 52 5.06 -6.83 2.96
C SER A 52 3.68 -6.95 2.33
N VAL A 53 2.79 -7.69 3.01
CA VAL A 53 1.36 -7.69 2.76
C VAL A 53 0.66 -7.34 4.07
N GLN A 54 -0.14 -6.29 4.07
CA GLN A 54 -0.74 -5.76 5.29
C GLN A 54 -2.23 -5.49 5.11
N ILE A 55 -2.96 -5.53 6.22
CA ILE A 55 -4.30 -4.98 6.31
C ILE A 55 -4.24 -3.71 7.15
N ALA A 56 -4.61 -2.59 6.55
CA ALA A 56 -4.69 -1.29 7.21
C ALA A 56 -6.16 -0.96 7.54
N ASN A 57 -6.38 -0.38 8.74
CA ASN A 57 -7.69 0.07 9.20
C ASN A 57 -7.70 1.58 9.41
N TYR A 58 -8.55 2.26 8.67
CA TYR A 58 -8.83 3.68 8.85
C TYR A 58 -10.18 3.86 9.52
N ASN A 59 -10.22 4.58 10.62
CA ASN A 59 -11.45 4.89 11.33
C ASN A 59 -11.52 6.36 11.76
N PRO A 60 -12.74 6.93 11.95
CA PRO A 60 -12.89 8.35 12.26
C PRO A 60 -12.35 8.75 13.65
N LYS A 61 -12.23 7.79 14.58
CA LYS A 61 -11.79 8.07 15.96
C LYS A 61 -10.32 8.48 16.00
N ASP A 62 -9.53 7.96 15.10
CA ASP A 62 -8.10 8.20 15.05
C ASP A 62 -7.74 9.44 14.21
N LYS A 63 -8.74 10.16 13.64
CA LYS A 63 -8.56 11.35 12.78
C LYS A 63 -7.50 11.18 11.71
N GLN A 64 -7.44 9.98 11.14
CA GLN A 64 -6.30 9.59 10.32
C GLN A 64 -6.48 10.01 8.87
N LYS A 65 -5.94 11.18 8.60
CA LYS A 65 -5.42 11.53 7.29
C LYS A 65 -3.94 11.15 7.31
N GLY A 66 -3.51 10.27 6.43
CA GLY A 66 -2.09 9.92 6.35
C GLY A 66 -1.23 11.13 6.03
N ALA A 67 0.01 11.16 6.53
CA ALA A 67 1.01 12.12 6.11
C ALA A 67 1.36 11.90 4.62
N TRP A 68 1.84 12.95 3.95
CA TRP A 68 2.43 12.83 2.63
C TRP A 68 3.69 11.97 2.69
N HIS A 69 3.75 10.89 1.91
CA HIS A 69 4.88 9.98 1.89
C HIS A 69 5.06 9.30 0.54
N HIS A 70 6.24 8.74 0.34
CA HIS A 70 6.53 7.70 -0.63
C HIS A 70 6.64 6.36 0.11
N ASP A 71 6.30 5.26 -0.54
CA ASP A 71 6.58 3.92 -0.01
C ASP A 71 8.04 3.58 -0.38
N GLU A 72 8.99 4.12 0.39
CA GLU A 72 10.42 4.07 0.08
C GLU A 72 10.97 2.65 0.01
N SER A 73 10.38 1.74 0.77
CA SER A 73 10.78 0.34 0.86
C SER A 73 10.15 -0.57 -0.20
N ALA A 74 9.52 -0.02 -1.23
CA ALA A 74 8.88 -0.81 -2.29
C ALA A 74 9.13 -0.20 -3.67
N ASP A 75 8.98 -0.99 -4.72
CA ASP A 75 8.99 -0.51 -6.11
C ASP A 75 7.58 -0.32 -6.65
N ILE A 76 6.67 -1.20 -6.26
CA ILE A 76 5.25 -1.13 -6.63
C ILE A 76 4.40 -1.27 -5.37
N SER A 77 3.49 -0.33 -5.17
CA SER A 77 2.44 -0.38 -4.15
C SER A 77 1.10 -0.72 -4.78
N ILE A 78 0.36 -1.60 -4.14
CA ILE A 78 -0.98 -2.01 -4.56
C ILE A 78 -1.91 -1.91 -3.37
N VAL A 79 -3.01 -1.18 -3.54
CA VAL A 79 -4.01 -0.95 -2.51
C VAL A 79 -5.35 -1.49 -2.99
N VAL A 80 -5.92 -2.43 -2.23
CA VAL A 80 -7.19 -3.08 -2.53
C VAL A 80 -8.19 -2.80 -1.42
N PRO A 81 -9.29 -2.07 -1.68
CA PRO A 81 -10.33 -1.88 -0.69
C PRO A 81 -11.08 -3.19 -0.44
N LEU A 82 -11.33 -3.48 0.85
CA LEU A 82 -11.99 -4.71 1.28
C LEU A 82 -13.49 -4.53 1.59
N ASN A 83 -13.94 -3.30 1.86
CA ASN A 83 -15.30 -3.05 2.30
C ASN A 83 -15.88 -1.71 1.82
N THR A 84 -15.67 -1.35 0.57
CA THR A 84 -16.22 -0.13 -0.03
C THR A 84 -17.75 -0.17 0.03
N GLY A 85 -18.34 0.94 0.50
CA GLY A 85 -19.79 1.04 0.72
C GLY A 85 -20.19 0.95 2.20
N GLU A 86 -19.31 0.45 3.08
CA GLU A 86 -19.54 0.38 4.53
C GLU A 86 -19.02 1.60 5.29
N TYR A 87 -18.38 2.53 4.60
CA TYR A 87 -17.81 3.76 5.16
C TYR A 87 -18.05 4.96 4.23
N LYS A 88 -17.88 6.17 4.76
CA LYS A 88 -17.90 7.42 4.00
C LYS A 88 -16.54 8.11 4.08
N GLY A 89 -16.20 8.88 3.05
CA GLY A 89 -14.89 9.51 2.91
C GLY A 89 -13.83 8.55 2.41
N GLY A 90 -12.59 8.75 2.80
CA GLY A 90 -11.45 7.95 2.37
C GLY A 90 -11.03 8.21 0.92
N GLY A 91 -10.18 7.35 0.41
CA GLY A 91 -9.54 7.49 -0.89
C GLY A 91 -8.03 7.62 -0.75
N THR A 92 -7.36 7.85 -1.87
CA THR A 92 -5.92 8.11 -1.93
C THR A 92 -5.68 9.40 -2.70
N GLU A 93 -4.94 10.32 -2.12
CA GLU A 93 -4.56 11.57 -2.78
C GLU A 93 -3.11 11.48 -3.25
N PHE A 94 -2.88 11.81 -4.51
CA PHE A 94 -1.56 11.93 -5.10
C PHE A 94 -1.21 13.40 -5.32
N MET A 95 -0.03 13.83 -4.89
CA MET A 95 0.38 15.24 -4.88
C MET A 95 0.23 15.94 -6.24
N HIS A 96 0.49 15.23 -7.33
CA HIS A 96 0.47 15.80 -8.67
C HIS A 96 -0.61 15.21 -9.60
N ARG A 97 -1.49 14.33 -9.08
CA ARG A 97 -2.51 13.62 -9.88
C ARG A 97 -3.92 13.76 -9.30
N GLY A 98 -4.05 14.34 -8.11
CA GLY A 98 -5.33 14.53 -7.44
C GLY A 98 -5.83 13.31 -6.68
N ILE A 99 -7.12 13.25 -6.43
CA ILE A 99 -7.77 12.27 -5.57
C ILE A 99 -8.32 11.11 -6.38
N VAL A 100 -7.92 9.90 -6.01
CA VAL A 100 -8.59 8.65 -6.39
C VAL A 100 -9.60 8.31 -5.30
N LYS A 101 -10.89 8.41 -5.63
CA LYS A 101 -11.98 8.02 -4.71
C LYS A 101 -11.89 6.52 -4.39
N PRO A 102 -12.50 6.06 -3.30
CA PRO A 102 -12.55 4.63 -3.00
C PRO A 102 -13.05 3.83 -4.20
N LEU A 103 -12.23 2.87 -4.64
CA LEU A 103 -12.60 1.95 -5.71
C LEU A 103 -13.59 0.92 -5.18
N PRO A 104 -14.35 0.22 -6.03
CA PRO A 104 -15.16 -0.92 -5.61
C PRO A 104 -14.32 -1.98 -4.90
N THR A 105 -14.90 -2.68 -3.95
CA THR A 105 -14.24 -3.78 -3.22
C THR A 105 -13.59 -4.78 -4.18
N GLY A 106 -12.36 -5.15 -3.92
CA GLY A 106 -11.57 -6.07 -4.74
C GLY A 106 -10.91 -5.45 -5.97
N HIS A 107 -11.13 -4.17 -6.28
CA HIS A 107 -10.38 -3.46 -7.32
C HIS A 107 -9.04 -3.00 -6.76
N ALA A 108 -8.01 -3.04 -7.57
CA ALA A 108 -6.66 -2.65 -7.17
C ALA A 108 -6.27 -1.27 -7.71
N LEU A 109 -5.78 -0.40 -6.84
CA LEU A 109 -5.03 0.79 -7.20
C LEU A 109 -3.55 0.44 -7.15
N MET A 110 -2.88 0.49 -8.29
CA MET A 110 -1.46 0.15 -8.42
C MET A 110 -0.67 1.37 -8.87
N PHE A 111 0.48 1.61 -8.24
CA PHE A 111 1.34 2.75 -8.58
C PHE A 111 2.81 2.48 -8.23
N PRO A 112 3.75 3.18 -8.94
CA PRO A 112 5.17 3.17 -8.57
C PRO A 112 5.37 3.80 -7.19
N SER A 113 5.94 3.04 -6.26
CA SER A 113 6.03 3.40 -4.84
C SER A 113 6.88 4.65 -4.62
N GLN A 114 8.08 4.67 -5.20
CA GLN A 114 9.11 5.66 -4.91
C GLN A 114 8.91 7.02 -5.59
N THR A 115 8.10 7.06 -6.65
CA THR A 115 7.87 8.28 -7.44
C THR A 115 6.47 8.85 -7.25
N SER A 116 5.63 8.20 -6.45
CA SER A 116 4.26 8.61 -6.21
C SER A 116 4.08 9.13 -4.80
N MET A 117 4.33 10.42 -4.60
CA MET A 117 4.01 11.08 -3.34
C MET A 117 2.50 11.04 -3.12
N HIS A 118 2.05 10.40 -2.05
CA HIS A 118 0.64 10.16 -1.80
C HIS A 118 0.30 10.14 -0.31
N ARG A 119 -1.00 10.11 -0.02
CA ARG A 119 -1.53 9.91 1.33
C ARG A 119 -2.92 9.28 1.30
N GLY A 120 -3.27 8.55 2.36
CA GLY A 120 -4.63 8.11 2.60
C GLY A 120 -5.48 9.28 3.09
N LEU A 121 -6.71 9.39 2.61
CA LEU A 121 -7.67 10.39 3.06
C LEU A 121 -8.48 9.87 4.25
N ALA A 122 -8.87 10.80 5.15
CA ALA A 122 -9.64 10.49 6.34
C ALA A 122 -10.99 9.85 6.00
N VAL A 123 -11.40 8.91 6.84
CA VAL A 123 -12.74 8.32 6.85
C VAL A 123 -13.64 9.22 7.70
N GLU A 124 -14.82 9.57 7.19
CA GLU A 124 -15.79 10.43 7.86
C GLU A 124 -16.70 9.63 8.80
N SER A 125 -17.07 8.42 8.40
CA SER A 125 -17.88 7.48 9.19
C SER A 125 -17.67 6.04 8.74
N GLY A 126 -17.86 5.08 9.64
CA GLY A 126 -17.57 3.67 9.42
C GLY A 126 -16.09 3.36 9.58
N GLU A 127 -15.68 2.19 9.15
CA GLU A 127 -14.29 1.72 9.16
C GLU A 127 -13.89 1.30 7.75
N ARG A 128 -12.72 1.72 7.29
CA ARG A 128 -12.18 1.37 5.98
C ARG A 128 -11.04 0.38 6.14
N TYR A 129 -11.19 -0.77 5.53
CA TYR A 129 -10.15 -1.80 5.48
C TYR A 129 -9.52 -1.86 4.10
N LEU A 130 -8.19 -1.87 4.07
CA LEU A 130 -7.38 -1.99 2.87
C LEU A 130 -6.44 -3.18 2.98
N LEU A 131 -6.35 -3.97 1.91
CA LEU A 131 -5.25 -4.89 1.72
C LEU A 131 -4.18 -4.17 0.90
N VAL A 132 -2.96 -4.12 1.44
CA VAL A 132 -1.83 -3.40 0.85
C VAL A 132 -0.71 -4.38 0.56
N PHE A 133 -0.16 -4.30 -0.66
CA PHE A 133 1.01 -5.04 -1.06
C PHE A 133 2.15 -4.07 -1.35
N TRP A 134 3.31 -4.32 -0.78
CA TRP A 134 4.58 -3.69 -1.14
C TRP A 134 5.48 -4.71 -1.80
N LEU A 135 5.75 -4.51 -3.08
CA LEU A 135 6.49 -5.44 -3.92
C LEU A 135 7.80 -4.83 -4.39
N PHE A 136 8.87 -5.65 -4.42
CA PHE A 136 10.20 -5.23 -4.82
C PHE A 136 10.59 -5.82 -6.18
N ASP A 137 11.38 -5.05 -6.92
CA ASP A 137 12.14 -5.55 -8.04
C ASP A 137 13.46 -6.13 -7.54
N ARG A 138 13.64 -7.45 -7.69
CA ARG A 138 14.83 -8.17 -7.22
C ARG A 138 16.13 -7.71 -7.86
N SER A 139 16.09 -7.26 -9.09
CA SER A 139 17.27 -6.75 -9.78
C SER A 139 17.91 -5.58 -9.04
N ARG A 140 17.07 -4.72 -8.45
CA ARG A 140 17.51 -3.59 -7.65
C ARG A 140 18.13 -4.01 -6.31
N ALA A 141 17.60 -5.05 -5.68
CA ALA A 141 18.16 -5.57 -4.43
C ALA A 141 19.60 -6.07 -4.65
N ILE A 142 19.86 -6.77 -5.74
CA ILE A 142 21.21 -7.23 -6.12
C ILE A 142 22.13 -6.02 -6.35
N GLU A 143 21.68 -5.03 -7.11
CA GLU A 143 22.48 -3.82 -7.40
C GLU A 143 22.83 -3.04 -6.13
N ILE A 144 21.94 -2.98 -5.15
CA ILE A 144 22.19 -2.35 -3.85
C ILE A 144 23.24 -3.16 -3.07
N TYR A 145 23.11 -4.49 -3.00
CA TYR A 145 24.04 -5.35 -2.29
C TYR A 145 25.44 -5.36 -2.91
N GLU A 146 25.55 -5.35 -4.24
CA GLU A 146 26.83 -5.31 -4.94
C GLU A 146 27.56 -3.95 -4.80
N ASN A 147 26.84 -2.87 -4.51
CA ASN A 147 27.41 -1.53 -4.35
C ASN A 147 27.51 -1.07 -2.89
N MET A 148 27.22 -1.94 -1.91
CA MET A 148 27.46 -1.61 -0.50
C MET A 148 28.99 -1.60 -0.21
N PRO A 149 29.52 -0.52 0.36
CA PRO A 149 30.93 -0.52 0.80
C PRO A 149 31.11 -1.53 1.95
N ASP A 150 32.24 -2.25 1.92
CA ASP A 150 32.69 -3.18 2.98
C ASP A 150 32.77 -2.51 4.37
#